data_3ebf5eae3e23c12d65f613b6258fa788
#
_entry.id   3ebf5eae3e23c12d65f613b6258fa788
#
_cell.length_a   1.000
_cell.length_b   1.000
_cell.length_c   1.000
_cell.angle_alpha   90.00
_cell.angle_beta   90.00
_cell.angle_gamma   90.00
#
_symmetry.space_group_name_H-M   'P 1'
#
loop_
_entity.id
_entity.type
_entity.pdbx_description
1 polymer ?
#
loop_
_entity_poly.entity_id
_entity_poly.type
_entity_poly.pdbx_seq_one_letter_code
_entity_poly.pdbx_strand_id
1 'polypeptide(L)'
;MKRRIALCIAVSLCAGVYAGNNPGIYKKGWIDFNKNGVKDIYEDPSAPIEARVQDLLSQMTLEEKTCQMATLYGSGRVLKDSLPTEKWKDEIWKDGIANIDEQANGLGRFGSSLSYPYVNSVENRQTIQRWFVEQTRLGIPVDFTNEGIRGLCHDRATMFPAQCGQGATWNKELISEIAQVTAEEAKALGYTNIYSPILDIAQDP
;
A
#
# COMPACT_ATOMS: atom_id res chain seq x y z
N MET A 1 33.21 -8.48 -20.25
CA MET A 1 33.24 -9.04 -18.89
C MET A 1 32.09 -8.46 -18.09
N LYS A 2 30.97 -9.17 -18.01
CA LYS A 2 29.78 -8.74 -17.27
C LYS A 2 29.92 -9.17 -15.81
N ARG A 3 30.20 -8.22 -14.90
CA ARG A 3 30.14 -8.47 -13.44
C ARG A 3 28.68 -8.42 -13.01
N ARG A 4 28.10 -9.56 -12.71
CA ARG A 4 26.82 -9.65 -11.99
C ARG A 4 27.12 -9.37 -10.52
N ILE A 5 26.66 -8.22 -10.03
CA ILE A 5 26.62 -7.95 -8.59
C ILE A 5 25.37 -8.65 -8.08
N ALA A 6 25.56 -9.78 -7.39
CA ALA A 6 24.49 -10.42 -6.65
C ALA A 6 24.30 -9.65 -5.36
N LEU A 7 23.26 -8.83 -5.27
CA LEU A 7 22.85 -8.18 -4.04
C LEU A 7 22.04 -9.19 -3.23
N CYS A 8 22.71 -9.88 -2.32
CA CYS A 8 22.04 -10.68 -1.29
C CYS A 8 21.41 -9.71 -0.29
N ILE A 9 20.12 -9.46 -0.43
CA ILE A 9 19.34 -8.79 0.62
C ILE A 9 19.07 -9.85 1.69
N ALA A 10 19.89 -9.85 2.73
CA ALA A 10 19.58 -10.53 3.98
C ALA A 10 18.41 -9.78 4.61
N VAL A 11 17.20 -10.35 4.51
CA VAL A 11 16.06 -9.91 5.29
C VAL A 11 16.36 -10.31 6.74
N SER A 12 17.04 -9.41 7.46
CA SER A 12 17.15 -9.48 8.90
C SER A 12 15.79 -9.16 9.48
N LEU A 13 15.10 -10.17 10.03
CA LEU A 13 13.94 -9.96 10.88
C LEU A 13 14.38 -9.17 12.11
N CYS A 14 14.37 -7.86 12.04
CA CYS A 14 14.35 -7.03 13.23
C CYS A 14 12.97 -7.13 13.85
N ALA A 15 12.77 -8.16 14.70
CA ALA A 15 11.72 -8.19 15.69
C ALA A 15 12.06 -7.14 16.76
N GLY A 16 11.62 -5.92 16.54
CA GLY A 16 11.84 -4.77 17.42
C GLY A 16 10.58 -3.93 17.55
N VAL A 17 9.84 -4.21 18.64
CA VAL A 17 9.06 -3.27 19.43
C VAL A 17 7.80 -2.68 18.78
N TYR A 18 6.78 -3.48 18.65
CA TYR A 18 5.44 -3.21 19.19
C TYR A 18 4.94 -4.52 19.77
N ALA A 19 5.06 -4.68 21.10
CA ALA A 19 4.34 -5.70 21.85
C ALA A 19 2.87 -5.27 21.96
N GLY A 20 2.21 -5.11 20.81
CA GLY A 20 0.78 -5.23 20.69
C GLY A 20 0.50 -6.73 20.83
N ASN A 21 -0.50 -7.09 21.60
CA ASN A 21 -1.00 -8.45 21.72
C ASN A 21 -1.09 -9.04 20.31
N ASN A 22 -0.13 -9.91 19.95
CA ASN A 22 -0.23 -10.69 18.74
C ASN A 22 -1.39 -11.65 18.98
N PRO A 23 -2.58 -11.45 18.38
CA PRO A 23 -3.78 -12.19 18.73
C PRO A 23 -3.74 -13.66 18.30
N GLY A 24 -2.59 -14.18 17.93
CA GLY A 24 -2.46 -15.56 17.45
C GLY A 24 -3.16 -15.80 16.12
N ILE A 25 -3.43 -14.75 15.35
CA ILE A 25 -4.13 -14.82 14.05
C ILE A 25 -3.23 -15.37 12.93
N TYR A 26 -1.92 -15.26 13.07
CA TYR A 26 -0.98 -15.75 12.07
C TYR A 26 -0.79 -17.27 12.23
N LYS A 27 -1.47 -18.03 11.40
CA LYS A 27 -1.44 -19.49 11.39
C LYS A 27 -0.45 -20.01 10.34
N LYS A 28 -0.18 -21.31 10.37
CA LYS A 28 0.68 -21.93 9.35
C LYS A 28 -0.04 -21.93 7.99
N GLY A 29 0.39 -21.03 7.10
CA GLY A 29 -0.10 -20.95 5.71
C GLY A 29 -1.39 -20.16 5.51
N TRP A 30 -1.92 -19.50 6.53
CA TRP A 30 -3.09 -18.62 6.43
C TRP A 30 -3.13 -17.59 7.58
N ILE A 31 -3.97 -16.60 7.46
CA ILE A 31 -4.21 -15.59 8.49
C ILE A 31 -5.69 -15.65 8.88
N ASP A 32 -5.96 -15.77 10.17
CA ASP A 32 -7.30 -15.71 10.77
C ASP A 32 -7.72 -14.23 10.87
N PHE A 33 -8.19 -13.69 9.75
CA PHE A 33 -8.46 -12.27 9.60
C PHE A 33 -9.61 -11.79 10.49
N ASN A 34 -10.67 -12.60 10.64
CA ASN A 34 -11.82 -12.25 11.46
C ASN A 34 -11.70 -12.70 12.94
N LYS A 35 -10.58 -13.32 13.33
CA LYS A 35 -10.23 -13.75 14.69
C LYS A 35 -11.21 -14.75 15.30
N ASN A 36 -11.89 -15.54 14.46
CA ASN A 36 -12.86 -16.55 14.90
C ASN A 36 -12.21 -17.91 15.23
N GLY A 37 -10.93 -18.10 14.88
CA GLY A 37 -10.16 -19.32 15.10
C GLY A 37 -10.41 -20.43 14.08
N VAL A 38 -11.25 -20.22 13.09
CA VAL A 38 -11.59 -21.16 12.02
C VAL A 38 -11.10 -20.59 10.68
N LYS A 39 -10.61 -21.44 9.80
CA LYS A 39 -10.17 -21.03 8.46
C LYS A 39 -11.40 -20.88 7.55
N ASP A 40 -11.81 -19.64 7.32
CA ASP A 40 -12.89 -19.31 6.38
C ASP A 40 -12.40 -19.41 4.93
N ILE A 41 -13.34 -19.45 3.96
CA ILE A 41 -12.97 -19.58 2.54
C ILE A 41 -12.15 -18.37 2.09
N TYR A 42 -12.49 -17.15 2.52
CA TYR A 42 -11.76 -15.96 2.11
C TYR A 42 -10.33 -15.90 2.66
N GLU A 43 -10.05 -16.64 3.72
CA GLU A 43 -8.73 -16.76 4.36
C GLU A 43 -7.86 -17.85 3.74
N ASP A 44 -8.46 -18.72 2.90
CA ASP A 44 -7.73 -19.79 2.23
C ASP A 44 -7.06 -19.27 0.95
N PRO A 45 -5.71 -19.11 0.92
CA PRO A 45 -5.02 -18.65 -0.28
C PRO A 45 -5.09 -19.64 -1.45
N SER A 46 -5.48 -20.90 -1.20
CA SER A 46 -5.65 -21.91 -2.24
C SER A 46 -7.06 -21.95 -2.82
N ALA A 47 -8.04 -21.32 -2.18
CA ALA A 47 -9.40 -21.27 -2.70
C ALA A 47 -9.50 -20.33 -3.92
N PRO A 48 -10.43 -20.61 -4.87
CA PRO A 48 -10.67 -19.74 -6.01
C PRO A 48 -11.01 -18.31 -5.57
N ILE A 49 -10.46 -17.30 -6.28
CA ILE A 49 -10.65 -15.89 -5.92
C ILE A 49 -12.12 -15.53 -5.80
N GLU A 50 -12.96 -15.97 -6.73
CA GLU A 50 -14.39 -15.68 -6.70
C GLU A 50 -15.07 -16.24 -5.44
N ALA A 51 -14.74 -17.47 -5.04
CA ALA A 51 -15.26 -18.06 -3.82
C ALA A 51 -14.84 -17.27 -2.57
N ARG A 52 -13.60 -16.82 -2.53
CA ARG A 52 -13.07 -15.97 -1.45
C ARG A 52 -13.79 -14.62 -1.38
N VAL A 53 -14.03 -14.00 -2.54
CA VAL A 53 -14.76 -12.72 -2.62
C VAL A 53 -16.19 -12.88 -2.14
N GLN A 54 -16.90 -13.93 -2.59
CA GLN A 54 -18.30 -14.16 -2.18
C GLN A 54 -18.42 -14.46 -0.69
N ASP A 55 -17.51 -15.25 -0.14
CA ASP A 55 -17.47 -15.55 1.29
C ASP A 55 -17.25 -14.27 2.11
N LEU A 56 -16.24 -13.46 1.77
CA LEU A 56 -15.99 -12.19 2.45
C LEU A 56 -17.20 -11.24 2.35
N LEU A 57 -17.75 -11.05 1.17
CA LEU A 57 -18.93 -10.19 0.95
C LEU A 57 -20.14 -10.62 1.78
N SER A 58 -20.32 -11.92 1.99
CA SER A 58 -21.42 -12.44 2.81
C SER A 58 -21.28 -12.07 4.29
N GLN A 59 -20.05 -11.87 4.75
CA GLN A 59 -19.72 -11.51 6.14
C GLN A 59 -19.68 -10.00 6.39
N MET A 60 -19.57 -9.17 5.35
CA MET A 60 -19.43 -7.71 5.46
C MET A 60 -20.76 -7.03 5.79
N THR A 61 -20.70 -6.04 6.68
CA THR A 61 -21.79 -5.06 6.90
C THR A 61 -21.87 -4.08 5.74
N LEU A 62 -22.94 -3.27 5.68
CA LEU A 62 -23.09 -2.23 4.68
C LEU A 62 -21.99 -1.15 4.82
N GLU A 63 -21.65 -0.79 6.05
CA GLU A 63 -20.62 0.18 6.36
C GLU A 63 -19.26 -0.31 5.86
N GLU A 64 -18.90 -1.55 6.15
CA GLU A 64 -17.65 -2.15 5.67
C GLU A 64 -17.60 -2.21 4.13
N LYS A 65 -18.71 -2.57 3.47
CA LYS A 65 -18.80 -2.53 2.00
C LYS A 65 -18.59 -1.13 1.45
N THR A 66 -19.20 -0.13 2.09
CA THR A 66 -19.04 1.28 1.69
C THR A 66 -17.59 1.74 1.87
N CYS A 67 -16.96 1.39 3.00
CA CYS A 67 -15.56 1.71 3.26
C CYS A 67 -14.61 1.06 2.22
N GLN A 68 -14.93 -0.15 1.73
CA GLN A 68 -14.14 -0.78 0.66
C GLN A 68 -14.32 -0.15 -0.73
N MET A 69 -15.12 0.90 -0.85
CA MET A 69 -15.24 1.71 -2.07
C MET A 69 -14.58 3.09 -1.93
N ALA A 70 -13.92 3.36 -0.81
CA ALA A 70 -13.39 4.68 -0.50
C ALA A 70 -11.85 4.70 -0.50
N THR A 71 -11.30 5.78 -1.04
CA THR A 71 -9.89 6.16 -0.94
C THR A 71 -9.77 7.42 -0.12
N LEU A 72 -8.84 7.44 0.83
CA LEU A 72 -8.49 8.63 1.59
C LEU A 72 -6.99 8.91 1.52
N TYR A 73 -6.65 10.20 1.50
CA TYR A 73 -5.26 10.61 1.62
C TYR A 73 -4.68 10.26 2.99
N GLY A 74 -3.42 9.88 2.98
CA GLY A 74 -2.69 9.49 4.17
C GLY A 74 -2.30 10.66 5.09
N SER A 75 -1.22 10.42 5.82
CA SER A 75 -0.73 11.33 6.86
C SER A 75 -0.44 12.74 6.33
N GLY A 76 -0.97 13.72 7.06
CA GLY A 76 -0.76 15.13 6.76
C GLY A 76 -1.85 15.77 5.90
N ARG A 77 -2.69 14.98 5.22
CA ARG A 77 -3.86 15.48 4.49
C ARG A 77 -5.15 15.14 5.23
N VAL A 78 -5.48 13.86 5.36
CA VAL A 78 -6.67 13.38 6.08
C VAL A 78 -6.31 12.84 7.44
N LEU A 79 -5.32 11.96 7.52
CA LEU A 79 -4.84 11.43 8.78
C LEU A 79 -4.10 12.50 9.58
N LYS A 80 -4.55 12.74 10.79
CA LYS A 80 -3.89 13.66 11.74
C LYS A 80 -2.68 13.01 12.40
N ASP A 81 -2.72 11.69 12.54
CA ASP A 81 -1.67 10.88 13.14
C ASP A 81 -0.82 10.22 12.05
N SER A 82 0.50 10.12 12.28
CA SER A 82 1.42 9.45 11.34
C SER A 82 1.38 7.94 11.44
N LEU A 83 0.94 7.42 12.57
CA LEU A 83 0.83 6.01 12.91
C LEU A 83 -0.49 5.76 13.66
N PRO A 84 -0.97 4.51 13.68
CA PRO A 84 -2.17 4.13 14.39
C PRO A 84 -2.14 4.49 15.88
N THR A 85 -3.24 5.04 16.36
CA THR A 85 -3.50 5.34 17.77
C THR A 85 -4.77 4.63 18.25
N GLU A 86 -5.04 4.60 19.55
CA GLU A 86 -6.26 4.00 20.10
C GLU A 86 -7.54 4.64 19.53
N LYS A 87 -7.48 5.91 19.13
CA LYS A 87 -8.60 6.61 18.51
C LYS A 87 -9.05 5.99 17.18
N TRP A 88 -8.16 5.31 16.47
CA TRP A 88 -8.49 4.69 15.18
C TRP A 88 -9.58 3.62 15.30
N LYS A 89 -9.74 3.01 16.47
CA LYS A 89 -10.77 2.00 16.74
C LYS A 89 -12.19 2.56 16.75
N ASP A 90 -12.32 3.82 17.11
CA ASP A 90 -13.62 4.49 17.33
C ASP A 90 -13.92 5.53 16.23
N GLU A 91 -12.98 5.78 15.34
CA GLU A 91 -13.06 6.81 14.31
C GLU A 91 -13.25 6.20 12.90
N ILE A 92 -12.78 6.92 11.90
CA ILE A 92 -12.96 6.65 10.47
C ILE A 92 -12.47 5.27 10.01
N TRP A 93 -11.55 4.66 10.74
CA TRP A 93 -10.93 3.38 10.35
C TRP A 93 -11.59 2.15 10.96
N LYS A 94 -12.54 2.29 11.86
CA LYS A 94 -13.15 1.15 12.57
C LYS A 94 -13.76 0.09 11.65
N ASP A 95 -14.31 0.50 10.51
CA ASP A 95 -14.93 -0.37 9.50
C ASP A 95 -13.97 -0.69 8.35
N GLY A 96 -12.67 -0.36 8.50
CA GLY A 96 -11.67 -0.51 7.46
C GLY A 96 -11.70 0.61 6.42
N ILE A 97 -10.92 0.46 5.37
CA ILE A 97 -10.88 1.33 4.19
C ILE A 97 -10.28 0.56 3.02
N ALA A 98 -10.71 0.82 1.79
CA ALA A 98 -10.12 0.16 0.63
C ALA A 98 -8.67 0.61 0.41
N ASN A 99 -8.43 1.91 0.49
CA ASN A 99 -7.21 2.49 -0.01
C ASN A 99 -6.77 3.72 0.79
N ILE A 100 -5.46 3.82 1.05
CA ILE A 100 -4.80 5.01 1.58
C ILE A 100 -3.83 5.53 0.55
N ASP A 101 -4.08 6.74 0.05
CA ASP A 101 -3.29 7.37 -0.98
C ASP A 101 -2.16 8.25 -0.41
N GLU A 102 -1.03 8.29 -1.09
CA GLU A 102 0.15 9.12 -0.78
C GLU A 102 0.70 8.97 0.65
N GLN A 103 0.48 7.82 1.30
CA GLN A 103 0.98 7.59 2.64
C GLN A 103 2.52 7.58 2.68
N ALA A 104 3.09 8.44 3.52
CA ALA A 104 4.53 8.53 3.76
C ALA A 104 5.37 8.77 2.49
N ASN A 105 4.86 9.57 1.54
CA ASN A 105 5.60 9.96 0.33
C ASN A 105 6.55 11.16 0.52
N GLY A 106 6.58 11.76 1.71
CA GLY A 106 7.42 12.91 2.04
C GLY A 106 6.81 14.28 1.75
N LEU A 107 5.66 14.33 1.08
CA LEU A 107 5.02 15.58 0.66
C LEU A 107 3.95 16.09 1.65
N GLY A 108 3.57 15.27 2.61
CA GLY A 108 2.55 15.61 3.60
C GLY A 108 3.08 16.42 4.79
N ARG A 109 2.21 16.61 5.78
CA ARG A 109 2.47 17.38 7.01
C ARG A 109 3.74 16.98 7.76
N PHE A 110 4.08 15.71 7.75
CA PHE A 110 5.23 15.16 8.47
C PHE A 110 6.51 15.20 7.63
N GLY A 111 6.41 15.67 6.39
CA GLY A 111 7.55 15.84 5.49
C GLY A 111 8.40 14.59 5.30
N SER A 112 9.68 14.78 5.05
CA SER A 112 10.62 13.69 4.77
C SER A 112 10.92 12.76 5.96
N SER A 113 10.52 13.12 7.18
CA SER A 113 10.76 12.26 8.36
C SER A 113 10.06 10.90 8.31
N LEU A 114 8.96 10.79 7.57
CA LEU A 114 8.27 9.52 7.33
C LEU A 114 8.75 8.79 6.08
N SER A 115 9.38 9.49 5.15
CA SER A 115 9.80 8.93 3.87
C SER A 115 11.28 8.57 3.83
N TYR A 116 12.10 9.18 4.69
CA TYR A 116 13.54 8.96 4.71
C TYR A 116 14.10 8.92 6.14
N PRO A 117 15.08 8.03 6.44
CA PRO A 117 15.57 6.97 5.53
C PRO A 117 14.45 6.03 5.06
N TYR A 118 14.61 5.40 3.90
CA TYR A 118 13.55 4.61 3.25
C TYR A 118 12.89 3.55 4.15
N VAL A 119 13.63 3.04 5.14
CA VAL A 119 13.09 2.11 6.15
C VAL A 119 11.90 2.72 6.88
N ASN A 120 11.90 4.01 7.19
CA ASN A 120 10.80 4.68 7.87
C ASN A 120 9.53 4.64 7.02
N SER A 121 9.66 4.85 5.71
CA SER A 121 8.55 4.79 4.77
C SER A 121 7.91 3.40 4.72
N VAL A 122 8.73 2.36 4.68
CA VAL A 122 8.27 0.96 4.67
C VAL A 122 7.65 0.58 6.01
N GLU A 123 8.32 0.88 7.13
CA GLU A 123 7.84 0.57 8.48
C GLU A 123 6.53 1.28 8.81
N ASN A 124 6.37 2.52 8.34
CA ASN A 124 5.12 3.27 8.51
C ASN A 124 3.95 2.52 7.86
N ARG A 125 4.07 2.15 6.57
CA ARG A 125 3.01 1.41 5.88
C ARG A 125 2.78 0.01 6.45
N GLN A 126 3.84 -0.70 6.83
CA GLN A 126 3.72 -2.01 7.47
C GLN A 126 2.98 -1.92 8.82
N THR A 127 3.24 -0.88 9.59
CA THR A 127 2.58 -0.67 10.88
C THR A 127 1.10 -0.37 10.69
N ILE A 128 0.76 0.46 9.71
CA ILE A 128 -0.64 0.75 9.35
C ILE A 128 -1.32 -0.53 8.82
N GLN A 129 -0.68 -1.26 7.91
CA GLN A 129 -1.24 -2.51 7.38
C GLN A 129 -1.54 -3.52 8.47
N ARG A 130 -0.59 -3.70 9.40
CA ARG A 130 -0.76 -4.58 10.55
C ARG A 130 -1.95 -4.16 11.40
N TRP A 131 -2.13 -2.86 11.61
CA TRP A 131 -3.27 -2.35 12.36
C TRP A 131 -4.61 -2.75 11.71
N PHE A 132 -4.77 -2.58 10.39
CA PHE A 132 -5.99 -3.00 9.69
C PHE A 132 -6.23 -4.50 9.81
N VAL A 133 -5.21 -5.30 9.61
CA VAL A 133 -5.31 -6.76 9.72
C VAL A 133 -5.65 -7.22 11.14
N GLU A 134 -5.03 -6.62 12.15
CA GLU A 134 -5.15 -7.08 13.53
C GLU A 134 -6.30 -6.43 14.30
N GLN A 135 -6.69 -5.19 13.97
CA GLN A 135 -7.63 -4.42 14.81
C GLN A 135 -9.02 -4.27 14.19
N THR A 136 -9.19 -4.35 12.86
CA THR A 136 -10.52 -4.31 12.25
C THR A 136 -11.21 -5.67 12.32
N ARG A 137 -12.54 -5.70 12.26
CA ARG A 137 -13.35 -6.90 12.45
C ARG A 137 -13.02 -8.02 11.45
N LEU A 138 -12.94 -7.71 10.17
CA LEU A 138 -12.65 -8.67 9.10
C LEU A 138 -11.19 -8.70 8.66
N GLY A 139 -10.33 -7.86 9.26
CA GLY A 139 -8.90 -7.85 8.98
C GLY A 139 -8.54 -7.60 7.52
N ILE A 140 -9.39 -6.92 6.76
CA ILE A 140 -9.16 -6.67 5.33
C ILE A 140 -7.93 -5.77 5.19
N PRO A 141 -6.88 -6.22 4.46
CA PRO A 141 -5.71 -5.41 4.22
C PRO A 141 -6.06 -4.15 3.43
N VAL A 142 -5.41 -3.03 3.77
CA VAL A 142 -5.57 -1.78 3.02
C VAL A 142 -4.63 -1.76 1.81
N ASP A 143 -5.10 -1.19 0.71
CA ASP A 143 -4.27 -0.90 -0.45
C ASP A 143 -3.54 0.44 -0.26
N PHE A 144 -2.25 0.51 -0.58
CA PHE A 144 -1.47 1.75 -0.54
C PHE A 144 -1.22 2.23 -1.96
N THR A 145 -1.86 3.32 -2.33
CA THR A 145 -1.66 3.93 -3.63
C THR A 145 -0.74 5.13 -3.57
N ASN A 146 -0.22 5.49 -4.72
CA ASN A 146 0.52 6.72 -4.91
C ASN A 146 0.45 7.15 -6.37
N GLU A 147 0.73 8.42 -6.62
CA GLU A 147 0.89 8.95 -7.96
C GLU A 147 2.19 8.48 -8.61
N GLY A 148 2.16 8.28 -9.94
CA GLY A 148 3.31 7.81 -10.72
C GLY A 148 3.48 8.53 -12.05
N ILE A 149 2.96 9.74 -12.18
CA ILE A 149 2.86 10.49 -13.44
C ILE A 149 4.23 10.76 -14.08
N ARG A 150 5.24 11.06 -13.27
CA ARG A 150 6.61 11.40 -13.69
C ARG A 150 7.66 10.65 -12.87
N GLY A 151 7.46 9.37 -12.70
CA GLY A 151 8.10 8.59 -11.66
C GLY A 151 7.23 8.53 -10.41
N LEU A 152 7.62 7.73 -9.44
CA LEU A 152 6.87 7.61 -8.19
C LEU A 152 6.81 8.97 -7.47
N CYS A 153 5.63 9.37 -7.04
CA CYS A 153 5.41 10.59 -6.25
C CYS A 153 5.94 10.42 -4.82
N HIS A 154 7.25 10.50 -4.68
CA HIS A 154 7.95 10.38 -3.41
C HIS A 154 9.13 11.35 -3.40
N ASP A 155 9.39 12.00 -2.27
CA ASP A 155 10.40 13.08 -2.18
C ASP A 155 11.83 12.62 -2.47
N ARG A 156 12.08 11.32 -2.54
CA ARG A 156 13.39 10.69 -2.79
C ARG A 156 13.39 9.69 -3.95
N ALA A 157 12.28 9.56 -4.69
CA ALA A 157 12.23 8.69 -5.86
C ALA A 157 12.81 9.37 -7.11
N THR A 158 13.04 8.56 -8.14
CA THR A 158 13.51 9.06 -9.43
C THR A 158 12.43 9.88 -10.12
N MET A 159 12.74 11.11 -10.48
CA MET A 159 11.84 11.99 -11.21
C MET A 159 12.19 12.01 -12.69
N PHE A 160 11.19 11.79 -13.52
CA PHE A 160 11.31 11.82 -14.98
C PHE A 160 10.65 13.07 -15.57
N PRO A 161 10.92 13.41 -16.84
CA PRO A 161 10.22 14.48 -17.53
C PRO A 161 8.70 14.26 -17.59
N ALA A 162 7.94 15.33 -17.81
CA ALA A 162 6.50 15.23 -18.07
C ALA A 162 6.22 14.42 -19.35
N GLN A 163 4.99 13.87 -19.49
CA GLN A 163 4.63 12.98 -20.61
C GLN A 163 4.86 13.60 -21.98
N CYS A 164 4.62 14.90 -22.15
CA CYS A 164 4.92 15.58 -23.40
C CYS A 164 6.43 15.56 -23.73
N GLY A 165 7.31 15.71 -22.73
CA GLY A 165 8.76 15.56 -22.91
C GLY A 165 9.16 14.09 -23.18
N GLN A 166 8.54 13.15 -22.48
CA GLN A 166 8.76 11.73 -22.73
C GLN A 166 8.32 11.35 -24.15
N GLY A 167 7.11 11.78 -24.58
CA GLY A 167 6.57 11.52 -25.91
C GLY A 167 7.41 12.14 -27.03
N ALA A 168 8.02 13.32 -26.80
CA ALA A 168 8.90 13.96 -27.77
C ALA A 168 10.17 13.16 -28.09
N THR A 169 10.51 12.17 -27.29
CA THR A 169 11.63 11.26 -27.59
C THR A 169 11.35 10.28 -28.72
N TRP A 170 10.07 9.98 -29.02
CA TRP A 170 9.63 8.96 -29.96
C TRP A 170 10.24 7.56 -29.68
N ASN A 171 10.65 7.32 -28.44
CA ASN A 171 11.34 6.10 -28.00
C ASN A 171 10.46 5.31 -27.03
N LYS A 172 9.76 4.29 -27.55
CA LYS A 172 8.85 3.43 -26.77
C LYS A 172 9.59 2.59 -25.73
N GLU A 173 10.80 2.17 -26.04
CA GLU A 173 11.65 1.38 -25.15
C GLU A 173 12.01 2.21 -23.91
N LEU A 174 12.38 3.47 -24.08
CA LEU A 174 12.65 4.39 -22.99
C LEU A 174 11.40 4.59 -22.09
N ILE A 175 10.21 4.71 -22.68
CA ILE A 175 8.97 4.83 -21.89
C ILE A 175 8.73 3.56 -21.06
N SER A 176 9.00 2.39 -21.62
CA SER A 176 8.90 1.12 -20.88
C SER A 176 9.89 1.05 -19.71
N GLU A 177 11.13 1.50 -19.92
CA GLU A 177 12.15 1.56 -18.86
C GLU A 177 11.73 2.54 -17.73
N ILE A 178 11.19 3.69 -18.07
CA ILE A 178 10.65 4.66 -17.08
C ILE A 178 9.55 4.01 -16.23
N ALA A 179 8.61 3.32 -16.88
CA ALA A 179 7.53 2.63 -16.18
C ALA A 179 8.07 1.52 -15.26
N GLN A 180 9.06 0.77 -15.70
CA GLN A 180 9.69 -0.28 -14.91
C GLN A 180 10.39 0.30 -13.68
N VAL A 181 11.18 1.35 -13.81
CA VAL A 181 11.84 2.01 -12.66
C VAL A 181 10.81 2.52 -11.67
N THR A 182 9.74 3.17 -12.16
CA THR A 182 8.66 3.67 -11.31
C THR A 182 8.00 2.54 -10.51
N ALA A 183 7.71 1.42 -11.15
CA ALA A 183 7.09 0.26 -10.50
C ALA A 183 8.03 -0.43 -9.50
N GLU A 184 9.32 -0.54 -9.82
CA GLU A 184 10.33 -1.13 -8.93
C GLU A 184 10.51 -0.27 -7.66
N GLU A 185 10.61 1.05 -7.80
CA GLU A 185 10.69 1.97 -6.66
C GLU A 185 9.43 1.93 -5.81
N ALA A 186 8.24 1.93 -6.43
CA ALA A 186 6.97 1.83 -5.73
C ALA A 186 6.87 0.54 -4.92
N LYS A 187 7.17 -0.59 -5.53
CA LYS A 187 7.18 -1.90 -4.87
C LYS A 187 8.18 -1.97 -3.73
N ALA A 188 9.39 -1.44 -3.94
CA ALA A 188 10.43 -1.42 -2.91
C ALA A 188 10.02 -0.60 -1.68
N LEU A 189 9.25 0.46 -1.88
CA LEU A 189 8.71 1.31 -0.83
C LEU A 189 7.40 0.78 -0.23
N GLY A 190 6.80 -0.28 -0.78
CA GLY A 190 5.61 -0.93 -0.25
C GLY A 190 4.29 -0.33 -0.71
N TYR A 191 4.29 0.44 -1.79
CA TYR A 191 3.05 0.80 -2.49
C TYR A 191 2.56 -0.38 -3.32
N THR A 192 1.27 -0.59 -3.34
CA THR A 192 0.62 -1.74 -3.97
C THR A 192 -0.07 -1.37 -5.28
N ASN A 193 -0.34 -0.07 -5.48
CA ASN A 193 -0.97 0.45 -6.67
C ASN A 193 -0.43 1.85 -7.02
N ILE A 194 -0.33 2.17 -8.31
CA ILE A 194 0.17 3.45 -8.80
C ILE A 194 -0.82 4.04 -9.80
N TYR A 195 -1.23 5.29 -9.57
CA TYR A 195 -2.06 6.05 -10.50
C TYR A 195 -1.20 6.58 -11.65
N SER A 196 -1.06 5.76 -12.66
CA SER A 196 -0.26 6.04 -13.87
C SER A 196 -0.56 5.02 -14.97
N PRO A 197 -0.42 5.39 -16.26
CA PRO A 197 -0.14 6.74 -16.78
C PRO A 197 -1.39 7.61 -16.87
N ILE A 198 -1.21 8.93 -17.07
CA ILE A 198 -2.30 9.79 -17.55
C ILE A 198 -2.63 9.39 -18.98
N LEU A 199 -3.90 9.06 -19.22
CA LEU A 199 -4.40 8.60 -20.53
C LEU A 199 -5.23 9.64 -21.26
N ASP A 200 -5.25 10.87 -20.77
CA ASP A 200 -6.00 11.96 -21.39
C ASP A 200 -5.42 12.25 -22.79
N ILE A 201 -6.32 12.33 -23.76
CA ILE A 201 -6.01 12.68 -25.15
C ILE A 201 -6.57 14.08 -25.40
N ALA A 202 -5.68 15.04 -25.72
CA ALA A 202 -6.09 16.38 -26.11
C ALA A 202 -6.85 16.29 -27.46
N GLN A 203 -8.14 16.68 -27.46
CA GLN A 203 -8.97 16.71 -28.66
C GLN A 203 -9.18 18.16 -29.17
N ASP A 204 -9.04 19.13 -28.28
CA ASP A 204 -9.12 20.56 -28.57
C ASP A 204 -7.84 21.25 -28.13
N PRO A 205 -7.42 22.34 -28.83
CA PRO A 205 -6.21 23.09 -28.50
C PRO A 205 -6.32 23.87 -27.17
#